data_345d11328cd615d4dd48e76aa7d0e1bd
#
_entry.id   345d11328cd615d4dd48e76aa7d0e1bd
#
_cell.length_a   1.000
_cell.length_b   1.000
_cell.length_c   1.000
_cell.angle_alpha   90.00
_cell.angle_beta   90.00
_cell.angle_gamma   90.00
#
_symmetry.space_group_name_H-M   'P 1'
#
loop_
_entity.id
_entity.type
_entity.pdbx_description
1 polymer ?
#
loop_
_entity_poly.entity_id
_entity_poly.type
_entity_poly.pdbx_seq_one_letter_code
_entity_poly.pdbx_strand_id
1 'polypeptide(L)'
;MAFVVDTDSTKAYERNKELYTWNQKNDLKLILDRKSSPDGYQVSSDGQINFSDDETKLYFGLALPEIYQDTLLLKDEIVDVEVWTYDEPRLYTIQEMQLNNDRKKSFKSVYHINDEKVIQISTKEFPNSITSENGNNKYALISNPEPYQLSSQWTALFSKHDLAVRNINNGEFKIIIKGNPSSSRLSPAGNYAYGYNQVDSTWYTYNLKTSKYIELTKGKLFYNELSDYPNYPSSYGSAGWTKNDKTILVYDRYDIWEINPENGESERLTNGRELKTSYRLIKLDSDIEFIDTSKKLLMLTFNETTKNSGYYEFNHKKSKGKQLMDCLLYTSPSPRDSFR
;
A
#
# COMPACT_ATOMS: atom_id res chain seq x y z
N MET A 1 7.48 11.44 -21.91
CA MET A 1 6.21 12.00 -21.39
C MET A 1 5.07 11.09 -21.80
N ALA A 2 4.04 10.93 -20.93
CA ALA A 2 2.81 10.23 -21.31
C ALA A 2 1.60 11.05 -20.87
N PHE A 3 0.51 10.96 -21.61
CA PHE A 3 -0.70 11.74 -21.37
C PHE A 3 -1.93 11.10 -22.01
N VAL A 4 -3.10 11.42 -21.48
CA VAL A 4 -4.40 11.01 -22.03
C VAL A 4 -4.99 12.16 -22.83
N VAL A 5 -5.53 11.85 -23.98
CA VAL A 5 -6.21 12.78 -24.87
C VAL A 5 -7.66 12.36 -25.05
N ASP A 6 -8.55 13.31 -25.02
CA ASP A 6 -9.91 13.16 -25.44
C ASP A 6 -9.98 13.61 -26.91
N THR A 7 -10.24 12.67 -27.80
CA THR A 7 -10.22 12.90 -29.24
C THR A 7 -11.61 13.26 -29.83
N ASP A 8 -12.64 13.19 -28.99
CA ASP A 8 -14.01 13.46 -29.44
C ASP A 8 -14.32 14.96 -29.51
N SER A 9 -15.33 15.29 -30.28
CA SER A 9 -15.84 16.66 -30.34
C SER A 9 -16.44 17.06 -28.99
N THR A 10 -16.46 18.36 -28.67
CA THR A 10 -17.08 18.90 -27.47
C THR A 10 -18.58 18.58 -27.33
N LYS A 11 -19.21 18.13 -28.39
CA LYS A 11 -20.64 17.74 -28.46
C LYS A 11 -20.84 16.22 -28.33
N ALA A 12 -19.77 15.42 -28.31
CA ALA A 12 -19.89 13.99 -28.18
C ALA A 12 -20.45 13.65 -26.82
N TYR A 13 -21.42 12.77 -26.76
CA TYR A 13 -22.02 12.27 -25.52
C TYR A 13 -21.12 11.23 -24.88
N GLU A 14 -20.68 10.21 -25.64
CA GLU A 14 -19.64 9.29 -25.24
C GLU A 14 -18.27 9.86 -25.60
N ARG A 15 -17.35 9.82 -24.66
CA ARG A 15 -16.00 10.40 -24.81
C ARG A 15 -14.97 9.29 -24.90
N ASN A 16 -14.30 9.19 -26.05
CA ASN A 16 -13.21 8.26 -26.23
C ASN A 16 -11.91 8.90 -25.75
N LYS A 17 -11.22 8.21 -24.88
CA LYS A 17 -9.94 8.66 -24.33
C LYS A 17 -8.84 7.74 -24.86
N GLU A 18 -7.74 8.34 -25.25
CA GLU A 18 -6.59 7.67 -25.84
C GLU A 18 -5.35 7.98 -25.02
N LEU A 19 -4.50 6.97 -24.81
CA LEU A 19 -3.21 7.12 -24.12
C LEU A 19 -2.09 7.23 -25.13
N TYR A 20 -1.33 8.29 -25.01
CA TYR A 20 -0.16 8.57 -25.84
C TYR A 20 1.12 8.64 -25.03
N THR A 21 2.22 8.31 -25.70
CA THR A 21 3.59 8.66 -25.25
C THR A 21 4.25 9.56 -26.29
N TRP A 22 5.07 10.46 -25.80
CA TRP A 22 5.88 11.36 -26.63
C TRP A 22 7.32 11.37 -26.12
N ASN A 23 8.27 11.27 -27.05
CA ASN A 23 9.69 11.37 -26.76
C ASN A 23 10.29 12.68 -27.33
N GLN A 24 11.50 13.02 -26.92
CA GLN A 24 12.16 14.25 -27.37
C GLN A 24 12.53 14.25 -28.86
N LYS A 25 12.45 13.11 -29.53
CA LYS A 25 12.72 12.98 -30.97
C LYS A 25 11.45 13.25 -31.81
N ASN A 26 10.40 13.80 -31.20
CA ASN A 26 9.08 14.10 -31.79
C ASN A 26 8.29 12.87 -32.22
N ASP A 27 8.57 11.70 -31.71
CA ASP A 27 7.74 10.53 -31.99
C ASP A 27 6.56 10.52 -31.02
N LEU A 28 5.39 10.81 -31.54
CA LEU A 28 4.12 10.62 -30.86
C LEU A 28 3.63 9.22 -31.14
N LYS A 29 3.43 8.41 -30.09
CA LYS A 29 2.96 7.04 -30.21
C LYS A 29 1.65 6.87 -29.47
N LEU A 30 0.61 6.37 -30.17
CA LEU A 30 -0.60 5.87 -29.57
C LEU A 30 -0.30 4.54 -28.86
N ILE A 31 -0.59 4.47 -27.57
CA ILE A 31 -0.38 3.26 -26.75
C ILE A 31 -1.67 2.46 -26.64
N LEU A 32 -2.79 3.15 -26.39
CA LEU A 32 -4.06 2.51 -26.13
C LEU A 32 -5.22 3.43 -26.56
N ASP A 33 -6.17 2.85 -27.27
CA ASP A 33 -7.47 3.45 -27.61
C ASP A 33 -8.62 2.54 -27.14
N ARG A 34 -9.86 2.92 -27.45
CA ARG A 34 -11.04 2.13 -27.09
C ARG A 34 -11.02 0.71 -27.73
N LYS A 35 -10.47 0.57 -28.91
CA LYS A 35 -10.48 -0.70 -29.66
C LYS A 35 -9.42 -1.68 -29.16
N SER A 36 -8.29 -1.15 -28.72
CA SER A 36 -7.17 -1.92 -28.19
C SER A 36 -7.22 -2.11 -26.67
N SER A 37 -8.14 -1.42 -25.99
CA SER A 37 -8.39 -1.58 -24.54
C SER A 37 -8.91 -2.98 -24.20
N PRO A 38 -8.60 -3.52 -23.02
CA PRO A 38 -9.19 -4.77 -22.54
C PRO A 38 -10.73 -4.70 -22.55
N ASP A 39 -11.38 -5.84 -22.84
CA ASP A 39 -12.84 -5.94 -22.94
C ASP A 39 -13.55 -5.35 -21.71
N GLY A 40 -14.50 -4.45 -21.95
CA GLY A 40 -15.28 -3.78 -20.94
C GLY A 40 -14.55 -2.64 -20.22
N TYR A 41 -13.38 -2.21 -20.73
CA TYR A 41 -12.64 -1.08 -20.17
C TYR A 41 -12.28 -0.05 -21.24
N GLN A 42 -12.00 1.15 -20.79
CA GLN A 42 -11.48 2.26 -21.60
C GLN A 42 -10.38 3.00 -20.84
N VAL A 43 -9.59 3.82 -21.53
CA VAL A 43 -8.56 4.64 -20.87
C VAL A 43 -9.22 5.61 -19.88
N SER A 44 -8.70 5.68 -18.67
CA SER A 44 -9.17 6.58 -17.61
C SER A 44 -8.42 7.91 -17.66
N SER A 45 -9.16 9.02 -17.54
CA SER A 45 -8.55 10.34 -17.29
C SER A 45 -8.25 10.60 -15.82
N ASP A 46 -8.83 9.80 -14.91
CA ASP A 46 -8.68 9.96 -13.46
C ASP A 46 -7.56 9.10 -12.89
N GLY A 47 -7.00 8.20 -13.70
CA GLY A 47 -5.88 7.34 -13.32
C GLY A 47 -4.55 8.10 -13.33
N GLN A 48 -3.72 7.85 -12.32
CA GLN A 48 -2.35 8.38 -12.30
C GLN A 48 -1.52 7.76 -13.43
N ILE A 49 -0.70 8.59 -14.06
CA ILE A 49 0.24 8.19 -15.11
C ILE A 49 1.66 8.36 -14.56
N ASN A 50 2.39 7.25 -14.43
CA ASN A 50 3.75 7.23 -13.87
C ASN A 50 4.62 6.26 -14.64
N PHE A 51 5.86 6.63 -14.89
CA PHE A 51 6.89 5.68 -15.33
C PHE A 51 7.48 4.94 -14.14
N SER A 52 7.97 3.72 -14.37
CA SER A 52 8.89 3.06 -13.43
C SER A 52 10.24 3.80 -13.43
N ASP A 53 11.00 3.69 -12.34
CA ASP A 53 12.30 4.36 -12.22
C ASP A 53 13.32 3.89 -13.27
N ASP A 54 13.20 2.63 -13.73
CA ASP A 54 13.99 2.08 -14.82
C ASP A 54 13.47 2.45 -16.22
N GLU A 55 12.40 3.26 -16.29
CA GLU A 55 11.74 3.71 -17.52
C GLU A 55 11.30 2.58 -18.49
N THR A 56 11.23 1.35 -18.00
CA THR A 56 10.79 0.20 -18.81
C THR A 56 9.29 0.01 -18.84
N LYS A 57 8.55 0.64 -17.91
CA LYS A 57 7.12 0.48 -17.72
C LYS A 57 6.44 1.83 -17.58
N LEU A 58 5.24 1.92 -18.13
CA LEU A 58 4.33 3.04 -17.95
C LEU A 58 3.07 2.54 -17.23
N TYR A 59 2.82 3.03 -16.02
CA TYR A 59 1.59 2.78 -15.29
C TYR A 59 0.53 3.81 -15.66
N PHE A 60 -0.70 3.36 -15.82
CA PHE A 60 -1.85 4.20 -16.16
C PHE A 60 -3.14 3.59 -15.63
N GLY A 61 -4.25 4.30 -15.80
CA GLY A 61 -5.56 3.87 -15.38
C GLY A 61 -6.46 3.42 -16.50
N LEU A 62 -7.26 2.39 -16.25
CA LEU A 62 -8.44 2.03 -17.04
C LEU A 62 -9.70 2.33 -16.23
N ALA A 63 -10.80 2.65 -16.89
CA ALA A 63 -12.12 2.86 -16.30
C ALA A 63 -13.15 1.95 -16.96
N LEU A 64 -14.21 1.64 -16.25
CA LEU A 64 -15.40 1.07 -16.87
C LEU A 64 -16.07 2.14 -17.75
N PRO A 65 -16.76 1.76 -18.82
CA PRO A 65 -17.55 2.71 -19.60
C PRO A 65 -18.55 3.46 -18.72
N GLU A 66 -18.68 4.73 -18.95
CA GLU A 66 -19.67 5.54 -18.22
C GLU A 66 -21.09 5.08 -18.58
N ILE A 67 -21.95 5.01 -17.57
CA ILE A 67 -23.37 4.75 -17.77
C ILE A 67 -24.04 6.11 -17.91
N TYR A 68 -24.54 6.38 -19.10
CA TYR A 68 -25.23 7.63 -19.38
C TYR A 68 -26.74 7.45 -19.20
N GLN A 69 -27.39 8.55 -18.79
CA GLN A 69 -28.83 8.62 -18.76
C GLN A 69 -29.36 8.61 -20.19
N ASP A 70 -30.45 7.88 -20.44
CA ASP A 70 -31.13 7.93 -21.74
C ASP A 70 -31.65 9.34 -22.01
N THR A 71 -31.08 9.99 -23.00
CA THR A 71 -31.46 11.36 -23.39
C THR A 71 -32.73 11.43 -24.24
N LEU A 72 -33.30 10.28 -24.64
CA LEU A 72 -34.58 10.21 -25.36
C LEU A 72 -35.78 10.25 -24.41
N LEU A 73 -35.57 9.96 -23.13
CA LEU A 73 -36.62 10.03 -22.10
C LEU A 73 -36.94 11.49 -21.73
N LEU A 74 -38.21 11.80 -21.62
CA LEU A 74 -38.67 13.07 -21.07
C LEU A 74 -38.39 13.10 -19.54
N LYS A 75 -38.30 14.29 -18.96
CA LYS A 75 -38.00 14.45 -17.53
C LYS A 75 -38.99 13.75 -16.60
N ASP A 76 -40.25 13.68 -17.01
CA ASP A 76 -41.33 13.01 -16.30
C ASP A 76 -41.35 11.47 -16.50
N GLU A 77 -40.61 10.97 -17.47
CA GLU A 77 -40.42 9.54 -17.72
C GLU A 77 -39.18 8.99 -16.97
N ILE A 78 -38.32 9.90 -16.48
CA ILE A 78 -37.14 9.50 -15.66
C ILE A 78 -37.63 9.13 -14.27
N VAL A 79 -37.57 7.85 -13.99
CA VAL A 79 -37.95 7.31 -12.67
C VAL A 79 -36.80 7.51 -11.70
N ASP A 80 -37.04 8.33 -10.67
CA ASP A 80 -36.11 8.52 -9.56
C ASP A 80 -36.50 7.58 -8.42
N VAL A 81 -36.03 6.34 -8.51
CA VAL A 81 -36.33 5.27 -7.54
C VAL A 81 -35.05 4.77 -6.91
N GLU A 82 -35.03 4.78 -5.59
CA GLU A 82 -34.02 4.14 -4.78
C GLU A 82 -34.50 2.74 -4.37
N VAL A 83 -33.71 1.71 -4.72
CA VAL A 83 -33.99 0.34 -4.33
C VAL A 83 -33.08 -0.06 -3.17
N TRP A 84 -33.65 -0.27 -2.00
CA TRP A 84 -32.94 -0.69 -0.80
C TRP A 84 -33.08 -2.19 -0.64
N THR A 85 -31.96 -2.91 -0.78
CA THR A 85 -31.90 -4.35 -0.54
C THR A 85 -31.02 -4.65 0.68
N TYR A 86 -31.31 -5.76 1.35
CA TYR A 86 -30.58 -6.16 2.57
C TYR A 86 -29.20 -6.78 2.28
N ASP A 87 -28.96 -7.19 1.04
CA ASP A 87 -27.78 -7.90 0.58
C ASP A 87 -26.78 -7.00 -0.15
N GLU A 88 -27.05 -5.69 -0.23
CA GLU A 88 -26.11 -4.73 -0.80
C GLU A 88 -24.80 -4.71 0.00
N PRO A 89 -23.65 -4.81 -0.69
CA PRO A 89 -22.33 -4.83 -0.01
C PRO A 89 -22.03 -3.53 0.74
N ARG A 90 -22.63 -2.42 0.32
CA ARG A 90 -22.50 -1.11 0.98
C ARG A 90 -23.86 -0.50 1.25
N LEU A 91 -24.00 0.13 2.42
CA LEU A 91 -25.19 0.90 2.77
C LEU A 91 -25.44 2.01 1.74
N TYR A 92 -26.71 2.27 1.43
CA TYR A 92 -27.12 3.28 0.48
C TYR A 92 -26.46 4.66 0.74
N THR A 93 -26.49 5.13 1.98
CA THR A 93 -25.87 6.40 2.38
C THR A 93 -24.37 6.46 2.09
N ILE A 94 -23.67 5.34 2.20
CA ILE A 94 -22.24 5.24 1.83
C ILE A 94 -22.08 5.27 0.32
N GLN A 95 -22.97 4.60 -0.42
CA GLN A 95 -22.94 4.64 -1.90
C GLN A 95 -23.14 6.06 -2.41
N GLU A 96 -24.11 6.81 -1.84
CA GLU A 96 -24.35 8.21 -2.18
C GLU A 96 -23.12 9.10 -1.90
N MET A 97 -22.55 9.00 -0.71
CA MET A 97 -21.35 9.76 -0.34
C MET A 97 -20.14 9.45 -1.24
N GLN A 98 -20.04 8.23 -1.74
CA GLN A 98 -18.92 7.78 -2.57
C GLN A 98 -19.18 7.81 -4.06
N LEU A 99 -20.35 8.23 -4.50
CA LEU A 99 -20.78 8.23 -5.91
C LEU A 99 -19.74 8.89 -6.84
N ASN A 100 -19.22 10.05 -6.45
CA ASN A 100 -18.22 10.75 -7.25
C ASN A 100 -16.88 10.02 -7.32
N ASN A 101 -16.47 9.34 -6.23
CA ASN A 101 -15.27 8.53 -6.20
C ASN A 101 -15.45 7.27 -7.03
N ASP A 102 -16.62 6.64 -6.96
CA ASP A 102 -16.95 5.44 -7.74
C ASP A 102 -16.98 5.74 -9.24
N ARG A 103 -17.53 6.89 -9.64
CA ARG A 103 -17.50 7.35 -11.05
C ARG A 103 -16.10 7.58 -11.59
N LYS A 104 -15.18 8.06 -10.75
CA LYS A 104 -13.78 8.32 -11.10
C LYS A 104 -12.87 7.11 -10.86
N LYS A 105 -13.46 5.96 -10.49
CA LYS A 105 -12.68 4.78 -10.16
C LYS A 105 -11.83 4.34 -11.34
N SER A 106 -10.53 4.22 -11.08
CA SER A 106 -9.54 3.84 -12.08
C SER A 106 -8.86 2.54 -11.67
N PHE A 107 -8.71 1.65 -12.64
CA PHE A 107 -8.07 0.34 -12.49
C PHE A 107 -6.67 0.41 -13.05
N LYS A 108 -5.68 0.20 -12.19
CA LYS A 108 -4.27 0.31 -12.57
C LYS A 108 -3.90 -0.74 -13.62
N SER A 109 -3.17 -0.29 -14.62
CA SER A 109 -2.61 -1.09 -15.70
C SER A 109 -1.17 -0.70 -15.96
N VAL A 110 -0.42 -1.54 -16.65
CA VAL A 110 0.97 -1.29 -17.03
C VAL A 110 1.17 -1.55 -18.52
N TYR A 111 1.90 -0.66 -19.17
CA TYR A 111 2.42 -0.84 -20.51
C TYR A 111 3.92 -1.09 -20.45
N HIS A 112 4.36 -2.22 -21.00
CA HIS A 112 5.77 -2.57 -21.14
C HIS A 112 6.33 -1.90 -22.40
N ILE A 113 7.22 -0.96 -22.25
CA ILE A 113 7.70 -0.09 -23.35
C ILE A 113 8.43 -0.89 -24.41
N ASN A 114 9.27 -1.86 -24.00
CA ASN A 114 10.07 -2.66 -24.92
C ASN A 114 9.26 -3.73 -25.65
N ASP A 115 8.27 -4.32 -24.96
CA ASP A 115 7.46 -5.43 -25.49
C ASP A 115 6.17 -4.95 -26.15
N GLU A 116 5.89 -3.65 -26.05
CA GLU A 116 4.66 -3.00 -26.54
C GLU A 116 3.37 -3.69 -26.04
N LYS A 117 3.40 -4.20 -24.82
CA LYS A 117 2.34 -5.00 -24.24
C LYS A 117 1.66 -4.31 -23.07
N VAL A 118 0.33 -4.32 -23.06
CA VAL A 118 -0.49 -3.85 -21.93
C VAL A 118 -0.89 -5.03 -21.05
N ILE A 119 -0.74 -4.88 -19.74
CA ILE A 119 -1.25 -5.83 -18.74
C ILE A 119 -2.13 -5.05 -17.75
N GLN A 120 -3.36 -5.48 -17.59
CA GLN A 120 -4.25 -4.96 -16.58
C GLN A 120 -3.89 -5.54 -15.21
N ILE A 121 -3.62 -4.67 -14.22
CA ILE A 121 -3.21 -5.05 -12.87
C ILE A 121 -4.44 -5.24 -11.98
N SER A 122 -5.24 -4.20 -11.81
CA SER A 122 -6.49 -4.27 -11.04
C SER A 122 -7.71 -4.37 -11.96
N THR A 123 -8.77 -4.99 -11.46
CA THR A 123 -10.01 -5.27 -12.18
C THR A 123 -11.21 -4.88 -11.34
N LYS A 124 -12.43 -4.94 -11.89
CA LYS A 124 -13.66 -4.72 -11.12
C LYS A 124 -13.74 -5.66 -9.91
N GLU A 125 -13.34 -6.91 -10.06
CA GLU A 125 -13.35 -7.91 -8.98
C GLU A 125 -12.25 -7.66 -7.93
N PHE A 126 -11.04 -7.26 -8.36
CA PHE A 126 -9.93 -6.90 -7.48
C PHE A 126 -9.53 -5.43 -7.72
N PRO A 127 -10.31 -4.47 -7.17
CA PRO A 127 -10.21 -3.07 -7.57
C PRO A 127 -8.99 -2.34 -7.01
N ASN A 128 -8.46 -2.78 -5.89
CA ASN A 128 -7.34 -2.10 -5.24
C ASN A 128 -6.02 -2.75 -5.68
N SER A 129 -4.99 -1.93 -5.86
CA SER A 129 -3.66 -2.43 -6.24
C SER A 129 -2.55 -1.65 -5.56
N ILE A 130 -1.48 -2.36 -5.20
CA ILE A 130 -0.24 -1.84 -4.64
C ILE A 130 0.90 -2.36 -5.49
N THR A 131 1.67 -1.46 -6.07
CA THR A 131 2.93 -1.73 -6.77
C THR A 131 4.10 -1.33 -5.88
N SER A 132 5.34 -1.69 -6.22
CA SER A 132 6.53 -1.12 -5.57
C SER A 132 6.60 0.39 -5.80
N GLU A 133 7.27 1.11 -4.90
CA GLU A 133 7.44 2.56 -5.00
C GLU A 133 8.16 2.95 -6.29
N ASN A 134 9.23 2.23 -6.65
CA ASN A 134 9.99 2.43 -7.89
C ASN A 134 9.30 1.89 -9.16
N GLY A 135 8.23 1.13 -9.04
CA GLY A 135 7.53 0.52 -10.18
C GLY A 135 8.29 -0.60 -10.91
N ASN A 136 9.47 -1.01 -10.42
CA ASN A 136 10.31 -1.96 -11.15
C ASN A 136 9.96 -3.42 -10.88
N ASN A 137 9.27 -3.72 -9.78
CA ASN A 137 8.98 -5.08 -9.36
C ASN A 137 8.12 -5.85 -10.37
N LYS A 138 8.30 -7.16 -10.34
CA LYS A 138 7.59 -8.13 -11.19
C LYS A 138 6.14 -8.35 -10.73
N TYR A 139 5.82 -8.08 -9.48
CA TYR A 139 4.52 -8.36 -8.88
C TYR A 139 3.82 -7.10 -8.40
N ALA A 140 2.49 -7.12 -8.45
CA ALA A 140 1.61 -6.20 -7.76
C ALA A 140 0.71 -6.98 -6.81
N LEU A 141 0.45 -6.43 -5.63
CA LEU A 141 -0.62 -6.92 -4.77
C LEU A 141 -1.93 -6.29 -5.22
N ILE A 142 -2.98 -7.09 -5.24
CA ILE A 142 -4.34 -6.63 -5.52
C ILE A 142 -5.28 -7.17 -4.46
N SER A 143 -6.35 -6.44 -4.16
CA SER A 143 -7.27 -6.86 -3.12
C SER A 143 -8.73 -6.63 -3.48
N ASN A 144 -9.56 -7.54 -2.95
CA ASN A 144 -11.01 -7.48 -3.05
C ASN A 144 -11.63 -7.37 -1.65
N PRO A 145 -12.16 -6.20 -1.24
CA PRO A 145 -12.86 -6.03 0.02
C PRO A 145 -14.34 -6.41 -0.05
N GLU A 146 -14.93 -6.54 -1.23
CA GLU A 146 -16.39 -6.66 -1.44
C GLU A 146 -17.04 -7.78 -0.62
N PRO A 147 -16.50 -9.02 -0.54
CA PRO A 147 -17.12 -10.10 0.23
C PRO A 147 -17.26 -9.81 1.74
N TYR A 148 -16.54 -8.80 2.24
CA TYR A 148 -16.47 -8.45 3.67
C TYR A 148 -17.08 -7.09 3.99
N GLN A 149 -17.49 -6.32 2.98
CA GLN A 149 -18.00 -4.95 3.16
C GLN A 149 -19.24 -4.91 4.03
N LEU A 150 -20.21 -5.80 3.78
CA LEU A 150 -21.46 -5.84 4.55
C LEU A 150 -21.18 -6.07 6.04
N SER A 151 -20.35 -7.06 6.38
CA SER A 151 -20.00 -7.36 7.77
C SER A 151 -19.18 -6.24 8.43
N SER A 152 -18.30 -5.57 7.69
CA SER A 152 -17.44 -4.50 8.22
C SER A 152 -18.23 -3.25 8.61
N GLN A 153 -19.41 -3.02 8.05
CA GLN A 153 -20.26 -1.88 8.38
C GLN A 153 -20.90 -2.01 9.78
N TRP A 154 -21.03 -3.23 10.27
CA TRP A 154 -21.63 -3.53 11.59
C TRP A 154 -20.56 -3.76 12.68
N THR A 155 -19.31 -3.90 12.28
CA THR A 155 -18.18 -4.11 13.20
C THR A 155 -17.22 -2.94 13.11
N ALA A 156 -16.97 -2.28 14.22
CA ALA A 156 -15.98 -1.19 14.28
C ALA A 156 -14.54 -1.69 14.30
N LEU A 157 -14.29 -2.98 13.99
CA LEU A 157 -12.98 -3.58 14.24
C LEU A 157 -11.99 -3.30 13.11
N PHE A 158 -12.17 -3.92 11.96
CA PHE A 158 -11.31 -3.77 10.78
C PHE A 158 -12.01 -4.34 9.55
N SER A 159 -11.63 -3.84 8.39
CA SER A 159 -12.11 -4.37 7.12
C SER A 159 -11.21 -5.52 6.65
N LYS A 160 -11.82 -6.66 6.34
CA LYS A 160 -11.14 -7.79 5.69
C LYS A 160 -11.14 -7.60 4.17
N HIS A 161 -10.24 -8.30 3.50
CA HIS A 161 -10.22 -8.39 2.04
C HIS A 161 -9.54 -9.68 1.59
N ASP A 162 -9.90 -10.16 0.43
CA ASP A 162 -9.09 -11.17 -0.23
C ASP A 162 -7.86 -10.50 -0.84
N LEU A 163 -6.70 -11.06 -0.55
CA LEU A 163 -5.42 -10.60 -1.08
C LEU A 163 -4.93 -11.54 -2.17
N ALA A 164 -4.58 -10.97 -3.29
CA ALA A 164 -4.02 -11.69 -4.41
C ALA A 164 -2.74 -11.03 -4.92
N VAL A 165 -1.97 -11.76 -5.68
CA VAL A 165 -0.80 -11.27 -6.40
C VAL A 165 -1.03 -11.38 -7.89
N ARG A 166 -0.63 -10.37 -8.64
CA ARG A 166 -0.59 -10.39 -10.10
C ARG A 166 0.84 -10.19 -10.58
N ASN A 167 1.28 -11.08 -11.45
CA ASN A 167 2.53 -10.92 -12.17
C ASN A 167 2.31 -9.90 -13.30
N ILE A 168 2.96 -8.75 -13.20
CA ILE A 168 2.75 -7.65 -14.15
C ILE A 168 3.41 -7.87 -15.51
N ASN A 169 4.24 -8.90 -15.67
CA ASN A 169 4.89 -9.20 -16.95
C ASN A 169 4.04 -10.12 -17.83
N ASN A 170 3.26 -11.02 -17.23
CA ASN A 170 2.46 -12.00 -17.97
C ASN A 170 0.97 -12.02 -17.61
N GLY A 171 0.56 -11.29 -16.58
CA GLY A 171 -0.83 -11.20 -16.14
C GLY A 171 -1.29 -12.35 -15.24
N GLU A 172 -0.43 -13.32 -14.90
CA GLU A 172 -0.78 -14.41 -13.98
C GLU A 172 -1.32 -13.88 -12.66
N PHE A 173 -2.41 -14.46 -12.19
CA PHE A 173 -3.15 -14.09 -11.01
C PHE A 173 -3.21 -15.25 -10.03
N LYS A 174 -3.03 -14.94 -8.74
CA LYS A 174 -3.14 -15.92 -7.66
C LYS A 174 -3.66 -15.29 -6.38
N ILE A 175 -4.75 -15.83 -5.82
CA ILE A 175 -5.18 -15.48 -4.47
C ILE A 175 -4.20 -16.09 -3.47
N ILE A 176 -3.67 -15.28 -2.56
CA ILE A 176 -2.66 -15.70 -1.59
C ILE A 176 -3.21 -15.77 -0.15
N ILE A 177 -4.12 -14.88 0.22
CA ILE A 177 -4.78 -14.89 1.54
C ILE A 177 -6.24 -14.51 1.36
N LYS A 178 -7.17 -15.33 1.86
CA LYS A 178 -8.59 -14.99 1.93
C LYS A 178 -8.93 -14.38 3.28
N GLY A 179 -9.75 -13.35 3.26
CA GLY A 179 -10.20 -12.66 4.48
C GLY A 179 -9.06 -12.04 5.28
N ASN A 180 -8.04 -11.53 4.61
CA ASN A 180 -6.89 -10.90 5.24
C ASN A 180 -7.32 -9.65 6.03
N PRO A 181 -7.06 -9.58 7.35
CA PRO A 181 -7.42 -8.43 8.18
C PRO A 181 -6.34 -7.34 8.19
N SER A 182 -5.30 -7.48 7.39
CA SER A 182 -4.09 -6.66 7.46
C SER A 182 -3.93 -5.76 6.25
N SER A 183 -3.30 -4.61 6.43
CA SER A 183 -2.67 -3.90 5.33
C SER A 183 -1.42 -4.65 4.89
N SER A 184 -1.40 -5.13 3.66
CA SER A 184 -0.27 -5.85 3.07
C SER A 184 0.56 -4.94 2.18
N ARG A 185 1.86 -5.21 2.10
CA ARG A 185 2.80 -4.50 1.24
C ARG A 185 3.70 -5.49 0.52
N LEU A 186 4.34 -5.02 -0.55
CA LEU A 186 5.46 -5.74 -1.18
C LEU A 186 6.77 -5.35 -0.51
N SER A 187 7.65 -6.32 -0.34
CA SER A 187 9.05 -6.05 0.01
C SER A 187 9.77 -5.32 -1.13
N PRO A 188 10.82 -4.52 -0.85
CA PRO A 188 11.48 -3.70 -1.87
C PRO A 188 11.97 -4.47 -3.09
N ALA A 189 12.57 -5.66 -2.90
CA ALA A 189 12.99 -6.50 -4.02
C ALA A 189 11.86 -7.34 -4.63
N GLY A 190 10.63 -7.27 -4.08
CA GLY A 190 9.46 -7.97 -4.60
C GLY A 190 9.44 -9.46 -4.37
N ASN A 191 10.17 -9.97 -3.38
CA ASN A 191 10.18 -11.41 -3.07
C ASN A 191 9.03 -11.82 -2.14
N TYR A 192 8.52 -10.88 -1.33
CA TYR A 192 7.50 -11.15 -0.31
C TYR A 192 6.33 -10.18 -0.38
N ALA A 193 5.13 -10.71 -0.12
CA ALA A 193 4.05 -9.92 0.46
C ALA A 193 4.17 -10.02 1.98
N TYR A 194 4.02 -8.91 2.70
CA TYR A 194 4.14 -8.89 4.15
C TYR A 194 3.14 -7.94 4.79
N GLY A 195 2.86 -8.14 6.06
CA GLY A 195 1.95 -7.30 6.81
C GLY A 195 1.86 -7.70 8.27
N TYR A 196 1.03 -6.97 9.01
CA TYR A 196 0.73 -7.28 10.40
C TYR A 196 -0.74 -7.72 10.52
N ASN A 197 -0.96 -8.97 10.92
CA ASN A 197 -2.27 -9.50 11.21
C ASN A 197 -2.70 -9.05 12.62
N GLN A 198 -3.65 -8.11 12.68
CA GLN A 198 -4.12 -7.56 13.95
C GLN A 198 -4.87 -8.61 14.79
N VAL A 199 -5.58 -9.57 14.17
CA VAL A 199 -6.35 -10.59 14.90
C VAL A 199 -5.42 -11.50 15.68
N ASP A 200 -4.36 -11.97 15.03
CA ASP A 200 -3.37 -12.87 15.63
C ASP A 200 -2.23 -12.12 16.32
N SER A 201 -2.22 -10.78 16.22
CA SER A 201 -1.17 -9.89 16.74
C SER A 201 0.23 -10.29 16.26
N THR A 202 0.35 -10.68 15.00
CA THR A 202 1.60 -11.21 14.44
C THR A 202 1.96 -10.60 13.09
N TRP A 203 3.24 -10.35 12.88
CA TRP A 203 3.79 -10.05 11.56
C TRP A 203 3.89 -11.34 10.75
N TYR A 204 3.64 -11.24 9.45
CA TYR A 204 3.76 -12.35 8.52
C TYR A 204 4.48 -11.96 7.24
N THR A 205 5.01 -12.98 6.59
CA THR A 205 5.49 -12.93 5.21
C THR A 205 4.86 -14.05 4.38
N TYR A 206 4.63 -13.74 3.12
CA TYR A 206 4.26 -14.71 2.09
C TYR A 206 5.31 -14.64 0.98
N ASN A 207 6.07 -15.71 0.79
CA ASN A 207 7.07 -15.80 -0.26
C ASN A 207 6.37 -15.99 -1.61
N LEU A 208 6.53 -15.01 -2.52
CA LEU A 208 5.83 -14.98 -3.82
C LEU A 208 6.31 -16.08 -4.80
N LYS A 209 7.53 -16.57 -4.60
CA LYS A 209 8.09 -17.65 -5.43
C LYS A 209 7.70 -19.05 -4.94
N THR A 210 7.83 -19.29 -3.64
CA THR A 210 7.60 -20.61 -3.05
C THR A 210 6.18 -20.81 -2.54
N SER A 211 5.38 -19.71 -2.45
CA SER A 211 4.02 -19.72 -1.90
C SER A 211 3.96 -20.10 -0.42
N LYS A 212 5.05 -19.91 0.33
CA LYS A 212 5.12 -20.23 1.74
C LYS A 212 4.68 -19.02 2.58
N TYR A 213 3.73 -19.25 3.49
CA TYR A 213 3.29 -18.27 4.49
C TYR A 213 4.00 -18.55 5.81
N ILE A 214 4.54 -17.50 6.44
CA ILE A 214 5.28 -17.58 7.71
C ILE A 214 4.76 -16.53 8.68
N GLU A 215 4.36 -16.94 9.86
CA GLU A 215 4.08 -16.07 11.00
C GLU A 215 5.40 -15.72 11.70
N LEU A 216 5.92 -14.53 11.51
CA LEU A 216 7.24 -14.11 11.95
C LEU A 216 7.34 -13.92 13.46
N THR A 217 6.28 -13.44 14.09
CA THR A 217 6.32 -12.98 15.49
C THR A 217 5.32 -13.71 16.39
N LYS A 218 4.92 -14.90 15.99
CA LYS A 218 3.96 -15.72 16.76
C LYS A 218 4.40 -15.93 18.21
N GLY A 219 3.50 -15.60 19.15
CA GLY A 219 3.75 -15.77 20.57
C GLY A 219 4.73 -14.76 21.20
N LYS A 220 5.08 -13.69 20.47
CA LYS A 220 5.97 -12.62 20.94
C LYS A 220 5.22 -11.28 21.04
N LEU A 221 5.71 -10.35 21.86
CA LEU A 221 5.08 -9.06 22.16
C LEU A 221 5.45 -7.99 21.11
N PHE A 222 4.88 -8.09 19.89
CA PHE A 222 5.08 -7.09 18.83
C PHE A 222 3.88 -6.19 18.61
N TYR A 223 2.85 -6.35 19.41
CA TYR A 223 1.64 -5.51 19.42
C TYR A 223 1.79 -4.36 20.42
N ASN A 224 0.97 -3.33 20.26
CA ASN A 224 0.91 -2.20 21.18
C ASN A 224 0.43 -2.65 22.57
N GLU A 225 1.40 -2.85 23.49
CA GLU A 225 1.19 -3.29 24.86
C GLU A 225 0.38 -2.28 25.70
N LEU A 226 0.23 -1.04 25.23
CA LEU A 226 -0.50 0.03 25.91
C LEU A 226 -1.88 0.29 25.31
N SER A 227 -2.35 -0.58 24.41
CA SER A 227 -3.67 -0.43 23.81
C SER A 227 -4.74 -0.64 24.86
N ASP A 228 -5.56 0.38 25.10
CA ASP A 228 -6.70 0.39 26.01
C ASP A 228 -8.04 0.43 25.28
N TYR A 229 -8.03 0.36 23.96
CA TYR A 229 -9.23 0.29 23.14
C TYR A 229 -9.79 -1.14 23.10
N PRO A 230 -11.14 -1.31 23.06
CA PRO A 230 -11.78 -2.62 22.90
C PRO A 230 -11.65 -3.13 21.46
N ASN A 231 -10.42 -3.24 20.95
CA ASN A 231 -10.10 -3.68 19.61
C ASN A 231 -8.76 -4.45 19.62
N TYR A 232 -8.46 -5.14 18.53
CA TYR A 232 -7.16 -5.78 18.35
C TYR A 232 -6.04 -4.73 18.31
N PRO A 233 -4.95 -4.92 19.07
CA PRO A 233 -3.89 -3.92 19.14
C PRO A 233 -3.14 -3.81 17.81
N SER A 234 -2.75 -2.60 17.44
CA SER A 234 -1.84 -2.34 16.32
C SER A 234 -0.42 -2.79 16.66
N SER A 235 0.43 -2.95 15.64
CA SER A 235 1.87 -3.13 15.85
C SER A 235 2.57 -1.80 16.11
N TYR A 236 3.80 -1.86 16.59
CA TYR A 236 4.71 -0.71 16.65
C TYR A 236 5.35 -0.38 15.28
N GLY A 237 5.03 -1.13 14.23
CA GLY A 237 5.51 -0.93 12.87
C GLY A 237 6.78 -1.71 12.54
N SER A 238 7.31 -1.45 11.34
CA SER A 238 8.57 -1.99 10.86
C SER A 238 9.53 -0.87 10.48
N ALA A 239 10.83 -1.09 10.68
CA ALA A 239 11.87 -0.20 10.20
C ALA A 239 12.08 -0.34 8.68
N GLY A 240 11.78 -1.50 8.12
CA GLY A 240 11.94 -1.81 6.70
C GLY A 240 12.71 -3.11 6.46
N TRP A 241 13.16 -3.28 5.24
CA TRP A 241 13.86 -4.47 4.77
C TRP A 241 15.34 -4.20 4.55
N THR A 242 16.17 -5.21 4.73
CA THR A 242 17.57 -5.17 4.31
C THR A 242 17.70 -5.48 2.82
N LYS A 243 18.87 -5.25 2.25
CA LYS A 243 19.12 -5.42 0.82
C LYS A 243 18.70 -6.81 0.31
N ASN A 244 18.03 -6.84 -0.84
CA ASN A 244 17.50 -8.05 -1.50
C ASN A 244 16.49 -8.83 -0.64
N ASP A 245 15.77 -8.15 0.25
CA ASP A 245 14.76 -8.73 1.15
C ASP A 245 15.34 -9.86 2.05
N LYS A 246 16.61 -9.76 2.42
CA LYS A 246 17.28 -10.82 3.19
C LYS A 246 16.66 -10.97 4.58
N THR A 247 16.37 -9.85 5.23
CA THR A 247 15.72 -9.80 6.55
C THR A 247 14.78 -8.61 6.61
N ILE A 248 13.80 -8.66 7.50
CA ILE A 248 12.93 -7.53 7.86
C ILE A 248 13.25 -7.07 9.28
N LEU A 249 13.31 -5.74 9.47
CA LEU A 249 13.47 -5.13 10.77
C LEU A 249 12.09 -4.68 11.30
N VAL A 250 11.70 -5.23 12.46
CA VAL A 250 10.39 -4.98 13.07
C VAL A 250 10.57 -4.41 14.46
N TYR A 251 9.66 -3.54 14.88
CA TYR A 251 9.66 -2.95 16.21
C TYR A 251 8.78 -3.73 17.17
N ASP A 252 9.31 -4.00 18.39
CA ASP A 252 8.48 -4.16 19.56
C ASP A 252 8.31 -2.79 20.27
N ARG A 253 7.78 -2.75 21.49
CA ARG A 253 7.61 -1.51 22.25
C ARG A 253 8.91 -0.71 22.36
N TYR A 254 10.03 -1.36 22.60
CA TYR A 254 11.31 -0.73 22.88
C TYR A 254 12.35 -1.01 21.80
N ASP A 255 12.40 -2.24 21.32
CA ASP A 255 13.53 -2.77 20.58
C ASP A 255 13.29 -2.89 19.07
N ILE A 256 14.39 -3.00 18.34
CA ILE A 256 14.43 -3.38 16.94
C ILE A 256 14.85 -4.85 16.87
N TRP A 257 14.09 -5.62 16.12
CA TRP A 257 14.35 -7.03 15.86
C TRP A 257 14.61 -7.26 14.38
N GLU A 258 15.67 -7.97 14.06
CA GLU A 258 15.95 -8.48 12.73
C GLU A 258 15.38 -9.89 12.62
N ILE A 259 14.55 -10.12 11.58
CA ILE A 259 13.80 -11.36 11.43
C ILE A 259 14.05 -11.92 10.03
N ASN A 260 14.36 -13.22 9.96
CA ASN A 260 14.46 -13.94 8.71
C ASN A 260 13.07 -14.23 8.16
N PRO A 261 12.72 -13.77 6.93
CA PRO A 261 11.38 -13.92 6.36
C PRO A 261 11.03 -15.35 5.94
N GLU A 262 12.02 -16.26 5.84
CA GLU A 262 11.83 -17.65 5.41
C GLU A 262 11.45 -18.60 6.56
N ASN A 263 11.83 -18.30 7.78
CA ASN A 263 11.67 -19.20 8.92
C ASN A 263 11.25 -18.52 10.22
N GLY A 264 11.22 -17.18 10.28
CA GLY A 264 10.85 -16.42 11.48
C GLY A 264 11.93 -16.39 12.56
N GLU A 265 13.15 -16.89 12.29
CA GLU A 265 14.28 -16.70 13.22
C GLU A 265 14.54 -15.22 13.41
N SER A 266 14.69 -14.81 14.67
CA SER A 266 14.75 -13.40 15.03
C SER A 266 15.87 -13.11 16.01
N GLU A 267 16.58 -12.01 15.79
CA GLU A 267 17.63 -11.47 16.66
C GLU A 267 17.21 -10.08 17.15
N ARG A 268 17.34 -9.83 18.45
CA ARG A 268 17.11 -8.52 19.05
C ARG A 268 18.37 -7.67 18.91
N LEU A 269 18.28 -6.55 18.19
CA LEU A 269 19.43 -5.69 17.92
C LEU A 269 19.73 -4.69 19.04
N THR A 270 18.74 -4.34 19.85
CA THR A 270 18.86 -3.38 20.94
C THR A 270 18.39 -4.00 22.26
N ASN A 271 18.65 -3.36 23.39
CA ASN A 271 18.23 -3.81 24.72
C ASN A 271 17.40 -2.74 25.44
N GLY A 272 16.46 -2.17 24.72
CA GLY A 272 15.63 -1.05 25.17
C GLY A 272 14.63 -1.44 26.26
N ARG A 273 14.16 -2.69 26.27
CA ARG A 273 13.18 -3.15 27.25
C ARG A 273 13.73 -3.08 28.67
N GLU A 274 14.96 -3.45 28.87
CA GLU A 274 15.66 -3.38 30.16
C GLU A 274 15.90 -1.93 30.60
N LEU A 275 16.17 -1.07 29.64
CA LEU A 275 16.44 0.35 29.87
C LEU A 275 15.19 1.24 29.82
N LYS A 276 14.02 0.66 29.52
CA LYS A 276 12.76 1.38 29.23
C LYS A 276 12.96 2.48 28.19
N THR A 277 13.78 2.20 27.17
CA THR A 277 14.15 3.14 26.13
C THR A 277 13.74 2.58 24.77
N SER A 278 12.89 3.28 24.05
CA SER A 278 12.52 2.89 22.70
C SER A 278 13.56 3.33 21.69
N TYR A 279 13.81 2.48 20.70
CA TYR A 279 14.72 2.71 19.58
C TYR A 279 13.92 2.71 18.27
N ARG A 280 14.06 3.75 17.45
CA ARG A 280 13.38 3.87 16.16
C ARG A 280 14.37 4.35 15.11
N LEU A 281 14.52 3.60 14.02
CA LEU A 281 15.44 3.91 12.93
C LEU A 281 15.03 5.22 12.27
N ILE A 282 16.02 6.09 12.00
CA ILE A 282 15.85 7.30 11.22
C ILE A 282 16.30 7.00 9.79
N LYS A 283 15.36 7.10 8.85
CA LYS A 283 15.65 7.03 7.42
C LYS A 283 16.12 8.40 6.97
N LEU A 284 17.44 8.55 6.72
CA LEU A 284 18.05 9.84 6.35
C LEU A 284 17.82 10.21 4.89
N ASP A 285 17.56 9.23 4.05
CA ASP A 285 17.32 9.39 2.63
C ASP A 285 16.02 8.64 2.28
N SER A 286 15.03 9.36 1.78
CA SER A 286 13.72 8.82 1.39
C SER A 286 13.81 7.86 0.20
N ASP A 287 14.79 8.07 -0.69
CA ASP A 287 14.91 7.34 -1.94
C ASP A 287 15.55 5.95 -1.76
N ILE A 288 16.16 5.71 -0.60
CA ILE A 288 16.70 4.39 -0.27
C ILE A 288 15.57 3.46 0.17
N GLU A 289 15.30 2.43 -0.62
CA GLU A 289 14.21 1.47 -0.36
C GLU A 289 14.56 0.42 0.70
N PHE A 290 15.83 0.16 0.94
CA PHE A 290 16.29 -0.86 1.89
C PHE A 290 17.24 -0.29 2.94
N ILE A 291 17.34 -0.96 4.07
CA ILE A 291 18.25 -0.62 5.16
C ILE A 291 19.63 -1.19 4.84
N ASP A 292 20.61 -0.31 4.68
CA ASP A 292 22.01 -0.71 4.46
C ASP A 292 22.71 -1.01 5.80
N THR A 293 22.66 -2.27 6.21
CA THR A 293 23.31 -2.76 7.46
C THR A 293 24.83 -2.76 7.38
N SER A 294 25.42 -2.46 6.23
CA SER A 294 26.87 -2.28 6.11
C SER A 294 27.34 -0.95 6.70
N LYS A 295 26.46 0.01 6.78
CA LYS A 295 26.69 1.34 7.36
C LYS A 295 26.24 1.39 8.81
N LYS A 296 26.62 2.46 9.50
CA LYS A 296 26.07 2.76 10.83
C LYS A 296 24.64 3.26 10.68
N LEU A 297 23.77 2.78 11.53
CA LEU A 297 22.35 3.14 11.57
C LEU A 297 22.14 4.21 12.64
N LEU A 298 21.42 5.28 12.27
CA LEU A 298 21.02 6.31 13.21
C LEU A 298 19.62 5.99 13.74
N MET A 299 19.45 6.07 15.05
CA MET A 299 18.19 5.79 15.73
C MET A 299 17.80 6.95 16.63
N LEU A 300 16.50 7.26 16.65
CA LEU A 300 15.89 8.09 17.68
C LEU A 300 15.66 7.21 18.92
N THR A 301 15.96 7.75 20.09
CA THR A 301 15.69 7.11 21.38
C THR A 301 14.74 7.95 22.23
N PHE A 302 13.90 7.25 23.01
CA PHE A 302 13.06 7.89 24.00
C PHE A 302 12.99 7.01 25.25
N ASN A 303 13.40 7.56 26.41
CA ASN A 303 13.36 6.86 27.68
C ASN A 303 12.05 7.17 28.41
N GLU A 304 11.26 6.16 28.71
CA GLU A 304 9.96 6.32 29.37
C GLU A 304 10.07 6.76 30.85
N THR A 305 11.20 6.52 31.51
CA THR A 305 11.41 6.88 32.91
C THR A 305 11.87 8.33 33.05
N THR A 306 12.94 8.70 32.34
CA THR A 306 13.54 10.04 32.42
C THR A 306 12.88 11.05 31.50
N LYS A 307 12.08 10.58 30.52
CA LYS A 307 11.46 11.39 29.45
C LYS A 307 12.47 12.02 28.49
N ASN A 308 13.72 11.62 28.56
CA ASN A 308 14.75 12.08 27.63
C ASN A 308 14.58 11.47 26.25
N SER A 309 14.80 12.30 25.25
CA SER A 309 14.97 11.87 23.85
C SER A 309 16.42 12.04 23.43
N GLY A 310 16.86 11.24 22.49
CA GLY A 310 18.25 11.30 22.06
C GLY A 310 18.49 10.61 20.73
N TYR A 311 19.74 10.61 20.30
CA TYR A 311 20.20 9.93 19.12
C TYR A 311 21.20 8.83 19.49
N TYR A 312 21.05 7.70 18.83
CA TYR A 312 21.86 6.52 19.04
C TYR A 312 22.41 6.03 17.72
N GLU A 313 23.72 5.82 17.65
CA GLU A 313 24.40 5.24 16.49
C GLU A 313 24.60 3.74 16.75
N PHE A 314 24.12 2.91 15.85
CA PHE A 314 24.24 1.46 15.93
C PHE A 314 25.09 0.92 14.78
N ASN A 315 26.08 0.10 15.11
CA ASN A 315 26.89 -0.64 14.14
C ASN A 315 26.44 -2.09 14.10
N HIS A 316 25.70 -2.44 13.06
CA HIS A 316 25.11 -3.76 12.86
C HIS A 316 26.19 -4.86 12.86
N LYS A 317 27.30 -4.67 12.14
CA LYS A 317 28.39 -5.68 12.06
C LYS A 317 29.03 -6.01 13.39
N LYS A 318 29.03 -5.08 14.33
CA LYS A 318 29.62 -5.24 15.66
C LYS A 318 28.57 -5.54 16.73
N SER A 319 27.30 -5.53 16.39
CA SER A 319 26.15 -5.62 17.30
C SER A 319 26.32 -4.68 18.51
N LYS A 320 26.82 -3.46 18.27
CA LYS A 320 27.14 -2.44 19.29
C LYS A 320 26.68 -1.07 18.85
N GLY A 321 26.24 -0.31 19.82
CA GLY A 321 25.86 1.08 19.56
C GLY A 321 26.40 2.03 20.60
N LYS A 322 26.27 3.32 20.32
CA LYS A 322 26.72 4.42 21.15
C LYS A 322 25.67 5.50 21.19
N GLN A 323 25.32 5.95 22.41
CA GLN A 323 24.52 7.16 22.59
C GLN A 323 25.31 8.37 22.09
N LEU A 324 24.74 9.12 21.16
CA LEU A 324 25.33 10.33 20.62
C LEU A 324 24.87 11.56 21.38
N MET A 325 23.59 11.61 21.72
CA MET A 325 22.97 12.67 22.45
C MET A 325 21.84 12.10 23.32
N ASP A 326 21.70 12.60 24.53
CA ASP A 326 20.60 12.35 25.44
C ASP A 326 20.22 13.65 26.13
N CYS A 327 19.01 14.12 25.89
CA CYS A 327 18.60 15.45 26.32
C CYS A 327 17.10 15.47 26.59
N LEU A 328 16.68 16.25 27.55
CA LEU A 328 15.29 16.52 27.82
C LEU A 328 14.78 17.48 26.73
N LEU A 329 14.11 16.96 25.74
CA LEU A 329 13.47 17.76 24.71
C LEU A 329 12.12 18.24 25.27
N TYR A 330 12.05 19.51 25.65
CA TYR A 330 10.76 20.15 25.87
C TYR A 330 10.07 20.27 24.51
N THR A 331 8.99 19.54 24.33
CA THR A 331 8.00 19.89 23.33
C THR A 331 7.45 21.27 23.68
N SER A 332 6.99 22.04 22.70
CA SER A 332 6.43 23.40 22.86
C SER A 332 5.66 23.54 24.17
N PRO A 333 5.87 24.62 24.95
CA PRO A 333 5.17 24.80 26.20
C PRO A 333 3.67 24.71 25.99
N SER A 334 2.98 23.98 26.87
CA SER A 334 1.53 23.89 26.84
C SER A 334 0.96 25.32 26.83
N PRO A 335 -0.12 25.60 26.06
CA PRO A 335 -0.79 26.90 26.13
C PRO A 335 -1.14 27.36 27.55
N ARG A 336 -1.20 26.43 28.53
CA ARG A 336 -1.41 26.73 29.95
C ARG A 336 -0.16 27.27 30.66
N ASP A 337 1.05 27.06 30.11
CA ASP A 337 2.30 27.51 30.72
C ASP A 337 2.70 28.92 30.28
N SER A 338 1.97 29.49 29.30
CA SER A 338 2.18 30.86 28.82
C SER A 338 1.55 31.94 29.70
N PHE A 339 0.88 31.55 30.80
CA PHE A 339 0.19 32.47 31.74
C PHE A 339 0.76 32.41 33.16
N ARG A 340 2.03 32.10 33.34
CA ARG A 340 2.72 32.24 34.61
C ARG A 340 3.89 33.21 34.51
#